data_35b92018363c2a7003b838c80512d1b6
#
_entry.id   35b92018363c2a7003b838c80512d1b6
#
_cell.length_a   1.000
_cell.length_b   1.000
_cell.length_c   1.000
_cell.angle_alpha   90.00
_cell.angle_beta   90.00
_cell.angle_gamma   90.00
#
_symmetry.space_group_name_H-M   'P 1'
#
loop_
_entity.id
_entity.type
_entity.pdbx_description
1 polymer ?
#
loop_
_entity_poly.entity_id
_entity_poly.type
_entity_poly.pdbx_seq_one_letter_code
_entity_poly.pdbx_strand_id
1 'polypeptide(L)'
;MNTFQLECFLAVTNTLSFVKAAEQLNISQPAITHQIKTLEDELNTVLFKRSTRFVEITQEGISFIGDAKKIISIALQAKMRYKSSKDIPVNALSIGCSNLIQLRTIKEILRYLNEEIVNFHPKIEIANRDQLFYFLENGTIDLFFAHFDSNKTNDNILFQKIKEDKLVFIIKKDSSLYSKNGLTFDDIKKEKIILIDPLLLTNQMNQLQLNLIAGKSTLDFQFCSSFEIASSLVESGFGISLFPESLVDINNINLISIDFIDSPSFTYGIYYRKDTNEKIIKILVDQCIK
;
A
#
# COMPACT_ATOMS: atom_id res chain seq x y z
N MET A 1 5.37 10.89 -26.92
CA MET A 1 4.19 10.72 -26.04
C MET A 1 4.06 11.91 -25.09
N ASN A 2 2.87 12.49 -24.94
CA ASN A 2 2.59 13.62 -24.04
C ASN A 2 1.31 13.40 -23.24
N THR A 3 1.11 14.19 -22.16
CA THR A 3 -0.05 14.02 -21.26
C THR A 3 -1.39 14.20 -21.96
N PHE A 4 -1.47 15.08 -22.94
CA PHE A 4 -2.71 15.30 -23.68
C PHE A 4 -3.12 14.11 -24.56
N GLN A 5 -2.15 13.42 -25.17
CA GLN A 5 -2.39 12.16 -25.88
C GLN A 5 -2.94 11.08 -24.93
N LEU A 6 -2.41 11.00 -23.71
CA LEU A 6 -2.88 10.06 -22.69
C LEU A 6 -4.29 10.41 -22.19
N GLU A 7 -4.59 11.70 -22.03
CA GLU A 7 -5.94 12.18 -21.69
C GLU A 7 -6.94 11.81 -22.79
N CYS A 8 -6.57 12.01 -24.06
CA CYS A 8 -7.37 11.59 -25.20
C CYS A 8 -7.61 10.07 -25.21
N PHE A 9 -6.56 9.28 -24.95
CA PHE A 9 -6.67 7.82 -24.87
C PHE A 9 -7.66 7.40 -23.78
N LEU A 10 -7.55 7.94 -22.57
CA LEU A 10 -8.45 7.60 -21.45
C LEU A 10 -9.89 8.07 -21.72
N ALA A 11 -10.09 9.22 -22.37
CA ALA A 11 -11.42 9.71 -22.75
C ALA A 11 -12.09 8.77 -23.77
N VAL A 12 -11.36 8.30 -24.79
CA VAL A 12 -11.89 7.32 -25.75
C VAL A 12 -12.13 5.97 -25.07
N THR A 13 -11.26 5.53 -24.17
CA THR A 13 -11.45 4.30 -23.40
C THR A 13 -12.73 4.32 -22.57
N ASN A 14 -13.02 5.45 -21.93
CA ASN A 14 -14.20 5.59 -21.07
C ASN A 14 -15.52 5.69 -21.86
N THR A 15 -15.49 6.30 -23.04
CA THR A 15 -16.70 6.57 -23.83
C THR A 15 -16.92 5.54 -24.94
N LEU A 16 -15.90 4.80 -25.35
CA LEU A 16 -15.84 3.96 -26.55
C LEU A 16 -16.35 4.70 -27.81
N SER A 17 -16.11 6.02 -27.85
CA SER A 17 -16.57 6.90 -28.90
C SER A 17 -15.65 8.10 -29.08
N PHE A 18 -15.06 8.25 -30.28
CA PHE A 18 -14.21 9.42 -30.56
C PHE A 18 -15.01 10.74 -30.57
N VAL A 19 -16.30 10.71 -30.90
CA VAL A 19 -17.16 11.91 -30.86
C VAL A 19 -17.41 12.33 -29.42
N LYS A 20 -17.88 11.42 -28.56
CA LYS A 20 -18.15 11.72 -27.14
C LYS A 20 -16.89 12.10 -26.39
N ALA A 21 -15.76 11.46 -26.67
CA ALA A 21 -14.48 11.82 -26.08
C ALA A 21 -14.01 13.23 -26.51
N ALA A 22 -14.27 13.61 -27.77
CA ALA A 22 -13.97 14.95 -28.27
C ALA A 22 -14.84 16.02 -27.57
N GLU A 23 -16.12 15.75 -27.39
CA GLU A 23 -17.05 16.60 -26.61
C GLU A 23 -16.57 16.75 -25.16
N GLN A 24 -16.20 15.64 -24.50
CA GLN A 24 -15.71 15.64 -23.12
C GLN A 24 -14.46 16.50 -22.93
N LEU A 25 -13.56 16.50 -23.93
CA LEU A 25 -12.31 17.26 -23.88
C LEU A 25 -12.39 18.64 -24.54
N ASN A 26 -13.58 19.05 -25.02
CA ASN A 26 -13.83 20.31 -25.73
C ASN A 26 -12.88 20.52 -26.92
N ILE A 27 -12.68 19.48 -27.73
CA ILE A 27 -11.87 19.52 -28.95
C ILE A 27 -12.65 18.89 -30.13
N SER A 28 -12.09 19.01 -31.32
CA SER A 28 -12.72 18.39 -32.50
C SER A 28 -12.42 16.88 -32.57
N GLN A 29 -13.35 16.11 -33.15
CA GLN A 29 -13.16 14.68 -33.38
C GLN A 29 -11.95 14.35 -34.27
N PRO A 30 -11.59 15.11 -35.32
CA PRO A 30 -10.33 14.93 -36.03
C PRO A 30 -9.10 15.12 -35.15
N ALA A 31 -9.14 16.06 -34.19
CA ALA A 31 -8.03 16.30 -33.28
C ALA A 31 -7.79 15.08 -32.35
N ILE A 32 -8.84 14.54 -31.74
CA ILE A 32 -8.71 13.32 -30.92
C ILE A 32 -8.20 12.14 -31.73
N THR A 33 -8.71 11.98 -32.96
CA THR A 33 -8.28 10.91 -33.87
C THR A 33 -6.80 11.01 -34.19
N HIS A 34 -6.30 12.23 -34.40
CA HIS A 34 -4.88 12.50 -34.64
C HIS A 34 -4.04 12.18 -33.43
N GLN A 35 -4.47 12.61 -32.21
CA GLN A 35 -3.73 12.34 -30.97
C GLN A 35 -3.61 10.83 -30.70
N ILE A 36 -4.69 10.08 -30.87
CA ILE A 36 -4.66 8.62 -30.69
C ILE A 36 -3.75 7.96 -31.73
N LYS A 37 -3.87 8.34 -33.00
CA LYS A 37 -3.00 7.79 -34.05
C LYS A 37 -1.53 8.05 -33.77
N THR A 38 -1.16 9.28 -33.40
CA THR A 38 0.21 9.64 -33.06
C THR A 38 0.72 8.84 -31.85
N LEU A 39 -0.14 8.58 -30.85
CA LEU A 39 0.20 7.75 -29.69
C LEU A 39 0.41 6.29 -30.11
N GLU A 40 -0.47 5.71 -30.93
CA GLU A 40 -0.36 4.36 -31.48
C GLU A 40 0.93 4.19 -32.32
N ASP A 41 1.24 5.17 -33.15
CA ASP A 41 2.45 5.19 -33.99
C ASP A 41 3.72 5.22 -33.11
N GLU A 42 3.74 6.04 -32.05
CA GLU A 42 4.87 6.16 -31.12
C GLU A 42 5.08 4.89 -30.27
N LEU A 43 3.98 4.25 -29.86
CA LEU A 43 4.02 2.98 -29.13
C LEU A 43 4.23 1.76 -30.06
N ASN A 44 4.21 1.99 -31.37
CA ASN A 44 4.22 0.94 -32.40
C ASN A 44 3.17 -0.16 -32.13
N THR A 45 1.96 0.28 -31.72
CA THR A 45 0.89 -0.63 -31.26
C THR A 45 -0.48 0.00 -31.50
N VAL A 46 -1.47 -0.82 -31.85
CA VAL A 46 -2.86 -0.40 -32.03
C VAL A 46 -3.60 -0.51 -30.70
N LEU A 47 -4.11 0.61 -30.19
CA LEU A 47 -4.84 0.67 -28.92
C LEU A 47 -6.36 0.51 -29.10
N PHE A 48 -6.89 0.91 -30.27
CA PHE A 48 -8.32 0.78 -30.59
C PHE A 48 -8.55 0.15 -31.97
N LYS A 49 -9.44 -0.84 -32.02
CA LYS A 49 -10.04 -1.32 -33.29
C LYS A 49 -11.21 -0.43 -33.64
N ARG A 50 -11.21 0.07 -34.89
CA ARG A 50 -12.21 1.01 -35.38
C ARG A 50 -12.99 0.35 -36.52
N SER A 51 -14.30 0.39 -36.45
CA SER A 51 -15.20 0.06 -37.53
C SER A 51 -16.16 1.23 -37.79
N THR A 52 -16.95 1.16 -38.84
CA THR A 52 -17.98 2.16 -39.11
C THR A 52 -19.11 2.19 -38.08
N ARG A 53 -19.21 1.16 -37.21
CA ARG A 53 -20.32 0.99 -36.25
C ARG A 53 -19.90 1.02 -34.82
N PHE A 54 -18.63 0.71 -34.50
CA PHE A 54 -18.16 0.60 -33.10
C PHE A 54 -16.65 0.88 -32.97
N VAL A 55 -16.26 1.26 -31.77
CA VAL A 55 -14.88 1.39 -31.31
C VAL A 55 -14.67 0.39 -30.17
N GLU A 56 -13.65 -0.44 -30.29
CA GLU A 56 -13.27 -1.43 -29.28
C GLU A 56 -11.84 -1.19 -28.84
N ILE A 57 -11.57 -1.32 -27.55
CA ILE A 57 -10.21 -1.28 -27.03
C ILE A 57 -9.52 -2.64 -27.30
N THR A 58 -8.26 -2.62 -27.70
CA THR A 58 -7.45 -3.83 -27.90
C THR A 58 -6.95 -4.37 -26.54
N GLN A 59 -6.36 -5.58 -26.54
CA GLN A 59 -5.72 -6.13 -25.34
C GLN A 59 -4.53 -5.26 -24.89
N GLU A 60 -3.77 -4.75 -25.86
CA GLU A 60 -2.68 -3.80 -25.64
C GLU A 60 -3.19 -2.49 -25.06
N GLY A 61 -4.34 -1.98 -25.58
CA GLY A 61 -5.01 -0.81 -25.03
C GLY A 61 -5.44 -1.02 -23.57
N ILE A 62 -6.03 -2.18 -23.25
CA ILE A 62 -6.42 -2.52 -21.86
C ILE A 62 -5.19 -2.51 -20.96
N SER A 63 -4.10 -3.14 -21.39
CA SER A 63 -2.84 -3.16 -20.64
C SER A 63 -2.27 -1.76 -20.41
N PHE A 64 -2.39 -0.87 -21.40
CA PHE A 64 -1.85 0.49 -21.32
C PHE A 64 -2.66 1.47 -20.46
N ILE A 65 -3.91 1.15 -20.07
CA ILE A 65 -4.75 2.01 -19.21
C ILE A 65 -4.03 2.36 -17.90
N GLY A 66 -3.44 1.35 -17.25
CA GLY A 66 -2.73 1.52 -15.98
C GLY A 66 -1.55 2.48 -16.10
N ASP A 67 -0.77 2.33 -17.15
CA ASP A 67 0.41 3.17 -17.39
C ASP A 67 0.03 4.60 -17.76
N ALA A 68 -0.97 4.79 -18.61
CA ALA A 68 -1.49 6.11 -18.96
C ALA A 68 -1.97 6.89 -17.72
N LYS A 69 -2.73 6.23 -16.82
CA LYS A 69 -3.19 6.83 -15.55
C LYS A 69 -2.03 7.22 -14.65
N LYS A 70 -1.02 6.35 -14.50
CA LYS A 70 0.18 6.63 -13.68
C LYS A 70 0.96 7.84 -14.20
N ILE A 71 1.22 7.90 -15.51
CA ILE A 71 1.97 9.00 -16.13
C ILE A 71 1.25 10.34 -15.95
N ILE A 72 -0.07 10.39 -16.18
CA ILE A 72 -0.88 11.59 -15.95
C ILE A 72 -0.82 12.00 -14.48
N SER A 73 -0.95 11.05 -13.55
CA SER A 73 -0.88 11.32 -12.11
C SER A 73 0.47 11.95 -11.73
N ILE A 74 1.58 11.39 -12.19
CA ILE A 74 2.93 11.91 -11.95
C ILE A 74 3.08 13.33 -12.52
N ALA A 75 2.60 13.57 -13.74
CA ALA A 75 2.66 14.88 -14.38
C ALA A 75 1.83 15.94 -13.63
N LEU A 76 0.63 15.56 -13.13
CA LEU A 76 -0.20 16.43 -12.30
C LEU A 76 0.48 16.77 -10.95
N GLN A 77 1.06 15.78 -10.30
CA GLN A 77 1.80 15.96 -9.04
C GLN A 77 3.00 16.92 -9.25
N ALA A 78 3.76 16.75 -10.33
CA ALA A 78 4.84 17.65 -10.68
C ALA A 78 4.34 19.09 -10.88
N LYS A 79 3.26 19.28 -11.65
CA LYS A 79 2.63 20.60 -11.85
C LYS A 79 2.16 21.23 -10.52
N MET A 80 1.58 20.45 -9.62
CA MET A 80 1.10 20.94 -8.33
C MET A 80 2.25 21.38 -7.41
N ARG A 81 3.36 20.64 -7.37
CA ARG A 81 4.57 21.04 -6.61
C ARG A 81 5.07 22.43 -6.96
N TYR A 82 4.99 22.84 -8.23
CA TYR A 82 5.46 24.14 -8.69
C TYR A 82 4.38 25.24 -8.70
N LYS A 83 3.09 24.87 -8.64
CA LYS A 83 1.98 25.84 -8.55
C LYS A 83 1.81 26.43 -7.15
N SER A 84 2.09 25.64 -6.11
CA SER A 84 1.94 26.04 -4.71
C SER A 84 3.06 26.95 -4.18
N SER A 85 4.09 27.26 -5.00
CA SER A 85 5.25 28.04 -4.54
C SER A 85 5.03 29.56 -4.49
N LYS A 86 3.83 30.07 -4.74
CA LYS A 86 3.63 31.54 -4.80
C LYS A 86 2.92 32.20 -3.63
N ASP A 87 2.12 31.49 -2.80
CA ASP A 87 1.30 32.19 -1.81
C ASP A 87 1.30 31.71 -0.35
N ILE A 88 1.64 30.48 -0.01
CA ILE A 88 1.79 30.03 1.39
C ILE A 88 2.69 28.79 1.41
N PRO A 89 3.73 28.72 2.25
CA PRO A 89 4.51 27.49 2.39
C PRO A 89 3.62 26.39 2.95
N VAL A 90 3.32 25.40 2.12
CA VAL A 90 2.61 24.19 2.52
C VAL A 90 3.65 23.18 3.02
N ASN A 91 3.54 22.79 4.28
CA ASN A 91 4.36 21.74 4.86
C ASN A 91 3.77 20.36 4.46
N ALA A 92 4.08 19.93 3.23
CA ALA A 92 3.65 18.63 2.73
C ALA A 92 4.55 17.52 3.27
N LEU A 93 3.95 16.43 3.71
CA LEU A 93 4.64 15.20 4.10
C LEU A 93 3.94 14.02 3.46
N SER A 94 4.67 13.29 2.62
CA SER A 94 4.14 12.09 1.94
C SER A 94 4.50 10.84 2.74
N ILE A 95 3.49 10.16 3.27
CA ILE A 95 3.64 9.01 4.16
C ILE A 95 3.13 7.75 3.47
N GLY A 96 3.96 6.73 3.40
CA GLY A 96 3.57 5.41 2.93
C GLY A 96 2.97 4.56 4.05
N CYS A 97 1.93 3.79 3.71
CA CYS A 97 1.33 2.79 4.58
C CYS A 97 1.19 1.47 3.82
N SER A 98 1.44 0.35 4.49
CA SER A 98 1.28 -0.97 3.86
C SER A 98 -0.19 -1.42 3.77
N ASN A 99 -1.06 -0.90 4.63
CA ASN A 99 -2.47 -1.26 4.72
C ASN A 99 -3.28 -0.24 5.55
N LEU A 100 -4.60 -0.42 5.60
CA LEU A 100 -5.52 0.45 6.34
C LEU A 100 -5.39 0.31 7.86
N ILE A 101 -4.99 -0.84 8.38
CA ILE A 101 -4.76 -1.03 9.83
C ILE A 101 -3.62 -0.13 10.27
N GLN A 102 -2.51 -0.13 9.52
CA GLN A 102 -1.37 0.75 9.80
C GLN A 102 -1.76 2.23 9.72
N LEU A 103 -2.60 2.63 8.75
CA LEU A 103 -3.11 3.99 8.67
C LEU A 103 -3.91 4.39 9.93
N ARG A 104 -4.73 3.48 10.47
CA ARG A 104 -5.46 3.72 11.72
C ARG A 104 -4.51 3.91 12.92
N THR A 105 -3.42 3.17 12.94
CA THR A 105 -2.42 3.28 14.03
C THR A 105 -1.72 4.64 14.03
N ILE A 106 -1.46 5.22 12.85
CA ILE A 106 -0.77 6.52 12.74
C ILE A 106 -1.69 7.75 12.82
N LYS A 107 -3.02 7.56 12.95
CA LYS A 107 -3.98 8.68 12.98
C LYS A 107 -3.71 9.70 14.07
N GLU A 108 -3.30 9.24 15.27
CA GLU A 108 -2.99 10.12 16.39
C GLU A 108 -1.73 10.94 16.13
N ILE A 109 -0.76 10.36 15.45
CA ILE A 109 0.45 11.03 14.98
C ILE A 109 0.08 12.13 13.98
N LEU A 110 -0.80 11.82 13.01
CA LEU A 110 -1.28 12.80 12.03
C LEU A 110 -2.01 13.97 12.70
N ARG A 111 -2.83 13.68 13.73
CA ARG A 111 -3.49 14.72 14.52
C ARG A 111 -2.48 15.62 15.21
N TYR A 112 -1.50 15.06 15.87
CA TYR A 112 -0.45 15.81 16.54
C TYR A 112 0.35 16.67 15.56
N LEU A 113 0.74 16.13 14.40
CA LEU A 113 1.44 16.89 13.37
C LEU A 113 0.61 18.06 12.83
N ASN A 114 -0.71 17.89 12.72
CA ASN A 114 -1.62 18.95 12.30
C ASN A 114 -1.73 20.09 13.33
N GLU A 115 -1.55 19.79 14.61
CA GLU A 115 -1.54 20.78 15.70
C GLU A 115 -0.20 21.55 15.76
N GLU A 116 0.92 20.84 15.55
CA GLU A 116 2.26 21.40 15.70
C GLU A 116 2.81 22.08 14.44
N ILE A 117 2.34 21.68 13.25
CA ILE A 117 2.89 22.18 11.99
C ILE A 117 1.85 23.03 11.28
N VAL A 118 2.16 24.32 11.15
CA VAL A 118 1.30 25.27 10.42
C VAL A 118 1.19 24.87 8.95
N ASN A 119 -0.02 24.86 8.40
CA ASN A 119 -0.31 24.46 7.01
C ASN A 119 0.20 23.04 6.68
N PHE A 120 0.04 22.10 7.62
CA PHE A 120 0.40 20.71 7.42
C PHE A 120 -0.57 20.02 6.44
N HIS A 121 -0.02 19.40 5.41
CA HIS A 121 -0.78 18.68 4.39
C HIS A 121 -0.20 17.27 4.20
N PRO A 122 -0.69 16.26 4.93
CA PRO A 122 -0.25 14.89 4.74
C PRO A 122 -0.77 14.33 3.41
N LYS A 123 0.09 13.66 2.68
CA LYS A 123 -0.26 12.82 1.54
C LYS A 123 -0.04 11.37 1.95
N ILE A 124 -1.08 10.55 1.87
CA ILE A 124 -1.00 9.14 2.25
C ILE A 124 -1.03 8.28 0.99
N GLU A 125 -0.04 7.39 0.87
CA GLU A 125 0.03 6.39 -0.19
C GLU A 125 -0.07 5.00 0.43
N ILE A 126 -0.98 4.16 -0.08
CA ILE A 126 -1.10 2.76 0.34
C ILE A 126 -0.56 1.87 -0.77
N ALA A 127 0.45 1.08 -0.45
CA ALA A 127 1.11 0.19 -1.38
C ALA A 127 1.76 -0.99 -0.64
N ASN A 128 2.11 -2.07 -1.36
CA ASN A 128 2.87 -3.14 -0.75
C ASN A 128 4.30 -2.69 -0.38
N ARG A 129 4.98 -3.47 0.45
CA ARG A 129 6.28 -3.15 1.03
C ARG A 129 7.34 -2.78 -0.03
N ASP A 130 7.46 -3.56 -1.10
CA ASP A 130 8.46 -3.30 -2.15
C ASP A 130 8.14 -2.05 -2.96
N GLN A 131 6.87 -1.78 -3.22
CA GLN A 131 6.43 -0.52 -3.83
C GLN A 131 6.71 0.69 -2.93
N LEU A 132 6.54 0.56 -1.61
CA LEU A 132 6.87 1.63 -0.66
C LEU A 132 8.37 1.94 -0.67
N PHE A 133 9.25 0.93 -0.72
CA PHE A 133 10.68 1.16 -0.90
C PHE A 133 10.99 1.87 -2.23
N TYR A 134 10.40 1.42 -3.31
CA TYR A 134 10.54 2.08 -4.61
C TYR A 134 10.04 3.54 -4.58
N PHE A 135 8.92 3.82 -3.92
CA PHE A 135 8.38 5.17 -3.76
C PHE A 135 9.28 6.05 -2.89
N LEU A 136 9.90 5.48 -1.86
CA LEU A 136 10.86 6.18 -1.02
C LEU A 136 12.12 6.53 -1.80
N GLU A 137 12.69 5.60 -2.56
CA GLU A 137 13.89 5.80 -3.38
C GLU A 137 13.73 6.91 -4.42
N ASN A 138 12.59 6.96 -5.10
CA ASN A 138 12.33 7.96 -6.13
C ASN A 138 11.66 9.25 -5.62
N GLY A 139 11.48 9.39 -4.31
CA GLY A 139 10.93 10.59 -3.69
C GLY A 139 9.42 10.80 -3.88
N THR A 140 8.68 9.75 -4.20
CA THR A 140 7.20 9.80 -4.23
C THR A 140 6.63 9.90 -2.82
N ILE A 141 7.27 9.24 -1.83
CA ILE A 141 6.99 9.37 -0.41
C ILE A 141 8.26 9.82 0.34
N ASP A 142 8.08 10.45 1.48
CA ASP A 142 9.17 10.95 2.34
C ASP A 142 9.56 9.91 3.39
N LEU A 143 8.58 9.14 3.87
CA LEU A 143 8.77 8.10 4.88
C LEU A 143 7.66 7.04 4.82
N PHE A 144 7.91 5.89 5.44
CA PHE A 144 6.89 4.90 5.74
C PHE A 144 7.27 4.05 6.95
N PHE A 145 6.27 3.41 7.57
CA PHE A 145 6.46 2.56 8.74
C PHE A 145 6.59 1.10 8.32
N ALA A 146 7.60 0.39 8.84
CA ALA A 146 7.78 -1.04 8.58
C ALA A 146 8.73 -1.70 9.59
N HIS A 147 8.77 -3.04 9.55
CA HIS A 147 9.80 -3.81 10.25
C HIS A 147 11.15 -3.71 9.54
N PHE A 148 12.20 -3.67 10.35
CA PHE A 148 13.58 -3.55 9.89
C PHE A 148 13.99 -4.71 8.98
N ASP A 149 14.72 -4.36 7.93
CA ASP A 149 15.35 -5.29 7.00
C ASP A 149 16.71 -4.71 6.60
N SER A 150 17.78 -5.39 7.00
CA SER A 150 19.14 -4.92 6.75
C SER A 150 19.48 -4.76 5.27
N ASN A 151 18.77 -5.46 4.38
CA ASN A 151 19.00 -5.40 2.93
C ASN A 151 18.34 -4.18 2.27
N LYS A 152 17.58 -3.38 3.02
CA LYS A 152 16.78 -2.27 2.50
C LYS A 152 17.27 -0.89 2.93
N THR A 153 18.33 -0.81 3.73
CA THR A 153 18.99 0.47 4.09
C THR A 153 20.20 0.72 3.19
N ASN A 154 20.45 1.98 2.88
CA ASN A 154 21.61 2.44 2.10
C ASN A 154 21.96 3.89 2.48
N ASP A 155 22.90 4.52 1.77
CA ASP A 155 23.35 5.88 2.05
C ASP A 155 22.23 6.94 1.94
N ASN A 156 21.13 6.66 1.24
CA ASN A 156 20.02 7.57 1.00
C ASN A 156 18.75 7.20 1.79
N ILE A 157 18.61 5.93 2.19
CA ILE A 157 17.47 5.42 2.95
C ILE A 157 17.94 5.03 4.35
N LEU A 158 17.44 5.77 5.32
CA LEU A 158 17.74 5.57 6.72
C LEU A 158 16.58 4.87 7.43
N PHE A 159 16.89 4.23 8.55
CA PHE A 159 15.90 3.60 9.41
C PHE A 159 16.02 4.13 10.83
N GLN A 160 14.90 4.55 11.40
CA GLN A 160 14.79 4.95 12.80
C GLN A 160 13.88 3.99 13.54
N LYS A 161 14.44 3.28 14.52
CA LYS A 161 13.69 2.39 15.41
C LYS A 161 12.67 3.16 16.24
N ILE A 162 11.46 2.60 16.37
CA ILE A 162 10.41 3.06 17.28
C ILE A 162 10.30 2.10 18.47
N LYS A 163 10.07 0.81 18.20
CA LYS A 163 9.85 -0.21 19.22
C LYS A 163 10.33 -1.59 18.79
N GLU A 164 10.42 -2.49 19.74
CA GLU A 164 10.41 -3.92 19.45
C GLU A 164 8.97 -4.37 19.25
N ASP A 165 8.77 -5.25 18.31
CA ASP A 165 7.48 -5.84 17.94
C ASP A 165 7.59 -7.37 18.02
N LYS A 166 6.49 -8.03 18.24
CA LYS A 166 6.38 -9.50 18.28
C LYS A 166 5.28 -9.97 17.39
N LEU A 167 5.22 -11.29 17.11
CA LEU A 167 4.09 -11.88 16.45
C LEU A 167 3.07 -12.37 17.47
N VAL A 168 1.80 -12.17 17.15
CA VAL A 168 0.65 -12.60 17.95
C VAL A 168 -0.31 -13.37 17.08
N PHE A 169 -0.98 -14.37 17.65
CA PHE A 169 -2.08 -15.04 16.98
C PHE A 169 -3.36 -14.23 17.12
N ILE A 170 -4.02 -13.98 16.00
CA ILE A 170 -5.37 -13.42 15.98
C ILE A 170 -6.35 -14.58 15.94
N ILE A 171 -7.23 -14.61 16.91
CA ILE A 171 -8.26 -15.63 17.08
C ILE A 171 -9.62 -14.98 17.27
N LYS A 172 -10.68 -15.74 16.99
CA LYS A 172 -12.05 -15.33 17.33
C LYS A 172 -12.27 -15.40 18.84
N LYS A 173 -13.02 -14.46 19.40
CA LYS A 173 -13.28 -14.33 20.84
C LYS A 173 -13.90 -15.58 21.50
N ASP A 174 -14.68 -16.36 20.76
CA ASP A 174 -15.31 -17.60 21.22
C ASP A 174 -14.47 -18.87 20.93
N SER A 175 -13.21 -18.72 20.53
CA SER A 175 -12.27 -19.81 20.31
C SER A 175 -11.92 -20.52 21.63
N SER A 176 -11.72 -21.84 21.55
CA SER A 176 -11.20 -22.65 22.67
C SER A 176 -9.81 -22.22 23.15
N LEU A 177 -9.06 -21.51 22.32
CA LEU A 177 -7.74 -20.96 22.63
C LEU A 177 -7.80 -19.72 23.51
N TYR A 178 -8.97 -19.09 23.68
CA TYR A 178 -9.16 -17.83 24.42
C TYR A 178 -8.62 -17.86 25.86
N SER A 179 -8.70 -19.02 26.53
CA SER A 179 -8.26 -19.16 27.93
C SER A 179 -6.74 -19.25 28.10
N LYS A 180 -5.96 -19.27 27.02
CA LYS A 180 -4.50 -19.40 27.08
C LYS A 180 -3.82 -18.04 27.18
N ASN A 181 -2.81 -17.94 28.02
CA ASN A 181 -1.98 -16.73 28.21
C ASN A 181 -0.90 -16.57 27.13
N GLY A 182 -0.78 -17.53 26.20
CA GLY A 182 0.15 -17.57 25.10
C GLY A 182 0.00 -18.88 24.33
N LEU A 183 0.43 -18.88 23.07
CA LEU A 183 0.35 -20.04 22.17
C LEU A 183 1.74 -20.45 21.70
N THR A 184 1.99 -21.73 21.69
CA THR A 184 3.19 -22.37 21.11
C THR A 184 2.83 -23.01 19.77
N PHE A 185 3.85 -23.47 19.03
CA PHE A 185 3.63 -24.30 17.84
C PHE A 185 2.76 -25.53 18.11
N ASP A 186 2.91 -26.16 19.30
CA ASP A 186 2.16 -27.34 19.68
C ASP A 186 0.66 -27.07 19.88
N ASP A 187 0.33 -25.91 20.43
CA ASP A 187 -1.05 -25.49 20.68
C ASP A 187 -1.88 -25.34 19.40
N ILE A 188 -1.22 -24.94 18.31
CA ILE A 188 -1.89 -24.59 17.05
C ILE A 188 -1.84 -25.72 16.00
N LYS A 189 -1.29 -26.89 16.33
CA LYS A 189 -1.15 -28.01 15.38
C LYS A 189 -2.45 -28.43 14.73
N LYS A 190 -3.57 -28.37 15.48
CA LYS A 190 -4.90 -28.78 15.01
C LYS A 190 -5.72 -27.64 14.40
N GLU A 191 -5.22 -26.41 14.51
CA GLU A 191 -5.92 -25.23 13.99
C GLU A 191 -5.72 -25.07 12.49
N LYS A 192 -6.74 -24.55 11.80
CA LYS A 192 -6.58 -24.05 10.43
C LYS A 192 -5.86 -22.71 10.46
N ILE A 193 -4.93 -22.52 9.54
CA ILE A 193 -4.06 -21.35 9.51
C ILE A 193 -4.38 -20.48 8.31
N ILE A 194 -4.61 -19.21 8.56
CA ILE A 194 -4.73 -18.17 7.53
C ILE A 194 -3.37 -17.47 7.43
N LEU A 195 -2.72 -17.63 6.30
CA LEU A 195 -1.39 -17.10 6.00
C LEU A 195 -1.50 -15.78 5.25
N ILE A 196 -0.60 -14.88 5.57
CA ILE A 196 -0.47 -13.60 4.86
C ILE A 196 0.44 -13.78 3.65
N ASP A 197 0.14 -13.11 2.55
CA ASP A 197 0.99 -13.07 1.35
C ASP A 197 2.43 -12.73 1.74
N PRO A 198 3.41 -13.56 1.34
CA PRO A 198 4.82 -13.32 1.61
C PRO A 198 5.34 -11.93 1.22
N LEU A 199 4.76 -11.29 0.20
CA LEU A 199 5.12 -9.95 -0.25
C LEU A 199 4.80 -8.84 0.78
N LEU A 200 3.98 -9.15 1.79
CA LEU A 200 3.62 -8.21 2.86
C LEU A 200 4.49 -8.38 4.12
N LEU A 201 5.32 -9.41 4.17
CA LEU A 201 6.10 -9.80 5.33
C LEU A 201 7.61 -9.62 5.09
N THR A 202 8.38 -9.55 6.18
CA THR A 202 9.83 -9.75 6.09
C THR A 202 10.13 -11.23 5.85
N ASN A 203 11.32 -11.53 5.31
CA ASN A 203 11.73 -12.92 5.08
C ASN A 203 11.66 -13.76 6.36
N GLN A 204 12.07 -13.20 7.51
CA GLN A 204 12.05 -13.88 8.79
C GLN A 204 10.62 -14.20 9.26
N MET A 205 9.69 -13.23 9.13
CA MET A 205 8.28 -13.45 9.46
C MET A 205 7.64 -14.49 8.53
N ASN A 206 7.98 -14.45 7.24
CA ASN A 206 7.49 -15.43 6.28
C ASN A 206 7.98 -16.86 6.63
N GLN A 207 9.23 -17.03 7.00
CA GLN A 207 9.74 -18.33 7.44
C GLN A 207 8.98 -18.86 8.67
N LEU A 208 8.65 -18.00 9.63
CA LEU A 208 7.86 -18.39 10.80
C LEU A 208 6.47 -18.87 10.41
N GLN A 209 5.75 -18.12 9.54
CA GLN A 209 4.42 -18.58 9.14
C GLN A 209 4.46 -19.86 8.28
N LEU A 210 5.52 -20.09 7.49
CA LEU A 210 5.71 -21.35 6.79
C LEU A 210 5.93 -22.53 7.75
N ASN A 211 6.62 -22.29 8.88
CA ASN A 211 6.78 -23.31 9.91
C ASN A 211 5.45 -23.71 10.56
N LEU A 212 4.44 -22.81 10.63
CA LEU A 212 3.11 -23.12 11.16
C LEU A 212 2.36 -24.18 10.34
N ILE A 213 2.67 -24.28 9.06
CA ILE A 213 1.99 -25.21 8.14
C ILE A 213 2.84 -26.45 7.82
N ALA A 214 4.02 -26.57 8.40
CA ALA A 214 4.87 -27.73 8.19
C ALA A 214 4.13 -29.01 8.62
N GLY A 215 3.94 -29.94 7.67
CA GLY A 215 3.21 -31.18 7.89
C GLY A 215 1.67 -31.10 7.90
N LYS A 216 1.09 -29.90 7.68
CA LYS A 216 -0.36 -29.74 7.54
C LYS A 216 -0.84 -30.12 6.13
N SER A 217 -2.10 -30.56 6.03
CA SER A 217 -2.79 -30.73 4.76
C SER A 217 -3.05 -29.38 4.11
N THR A 218 -3.11 -29.33 2.77
CA THR A 218 -3.51 -28.12 2.02
C THR A 218 -4.93 -27.63 2.34
N LEU A 219 -5.75 -28.47 2.97
CA LEU A 219 -7.08 -28.12 3.46
C LEU A 219 -7.05 -27.37 4.81
N ASP A 220 -5.91 -27.38 5.50
CA ASP A 220 -5.75 -26.81 6.83
C ASP A 220 -5.11 -25.41 6.81
N PHE A 221 -4.82 -24.87 5.63
CA PHE A 221 -4.32 -23.50 5.49
C PHE A 221 -4.75 -22.87 4.19
N GLN A 222 -4.75 -21.53 4.18
CA GLN A 222 -4.99 -20.72 2.99
C GLN A 222 -4.22 -19.41 3.05
N PHE A 223 -3.82 -18.88 1.89
CA PHE A 223 -3.18 -17.56 1.77
C PHE A 223 -4.22 -16.47 1.52
N CYS A 224 -3.97 -15.29 2.04
CA CYS A 224 -4.75 -14.10 1.76
C CYS A 224 -3.85 -12.90 1.45
N SER A 225 -4.37 -11.97 0.66
CA SER A 225 -3.62 -10.85 0.08
C SER A 225 -3.58 -9.61 0.97
N SER A 226 -4.16 -9.63 2.18
CA SER A 226 -4.05 -8.53 3.14
C SER A 226 -4.39 -8.95 4.57
N PHE A 227 -3.93 -8.16 5.55
CA PHE A 227 -4.24 -8.35 6.97
C PHE A 227 -5.74 -8.15 7.27
N GLU A 228 -6.42 -7.27 6.53
CA GLU A 228 -7.87 -7.04 6.67
C GLU A 228 -8.67 -8.26 6.22
N ILE A 229 -8.28 -8.89 5.12
CA ILE A 229 -8.90 -10.14 4.65
C ILE A 229 -8.66 -11.26 5.67
N ALA A 230 -7.42 -11.39 6.18
CA ALA A 230 -7.12 -12.38 7.20
C ALA A 230 -7.97 -12.17 8.46
N SER A 231 -8.10 -10.93 8.95
CA SER A 231 -8.96 -10.59 10.09
C SER A 231 -10.42 -11.00 9.84
N SER A 232 -10.96 -10.70 8.66
CA SER A 232 -12.33 -11.06 8.29
C SER A 232 -12.54 -12.57 8.23
N LEU A 233 -11.56 -13.34 7.73
CA LEU A 233 -11.61 -14.79 7.68
C LEU A 233 -11.52 -15.41 9.08
N VAL A 234 -10.66 -14.87 9.96
CA VAL A 234 -10.59 -15.32 11.38
C VAL A 234 -11.92 -15.04 12.08
N GLU A 235 -12.48 -13.83 11.94
CA GLU A 235 -13.78 -13.46 12.51
C GLU A 235 -14.91 -14.37 12.03
N SER A 236 -14.85 -14.81 10.78
CA SER A 236 -15.81 -15.75 10.17
C SER A 236 -15.56 -17.21 10.56
N GLY A 237 -14.53 -17.52 11.35
CA GLY A 237 -14.26 -18.86 11.87
C GLY A 237 -13.51 -19.79 10.91
N PHE A 238 -12.84 -19.26 9.88
CA PHE A 238 -12.07 -20.08 8.93
C PHE A 238 -10.71 -20.55 9.48
N GLY A 239 -10.27 -20.04 10.64
CA GLY A 239 -9.01 -20.44 11.26
C GLY A 239 -8.45 -19.32 12.13
N ILE A 240 -7.15 -19.40 12.40
CA ILE A 240 -6.37 -18.40 13.14
C ILE A 240 -5.30 -17.82 12.21
N SER A 241 -4.78 -16.63 12.52
CA SER A 241 -3.72 -16.01 11.74
C SER A 241 -2.62 -15.42 12.63
N LEU A 242 -1.39 -15.37 12.11
CA LEU A 242 -0.23 -14.81 12.80
C LEU A 242 0.04 -13.39 12.28
N PHE A 243 -0.01 -12.39 13.17
CA PHE A 243 0.16 -10.97 12.86
C PHE A 243 1.33 -10.38 13.63
N PRO A 244 2.05 -9.39 13.05
CA PRO A 244 2.79 -8.43 13.86
C PRO A 244 1.83 -7.70 14.82
N GLU A 245 2.19 -7.57 16.10
CA GLU A 245 1.36 -6.89 17.10
C GLU A 245 1.01 -5.45 16.68
N SER A 246 1.94 -4.76 16.02
CA SER A 246 1.73 -3.41 15.47
C SER A 246 0.64 -3.32 14.39
N LEU A 247 0.24 -4.44 13.80
CA LEU A 247 -0.78 -4.52 12.76
C LEU A 247 -2.09 -5.15 13.26
N VAL A 248 -2.28 -5.26 14.56
CA VAL A 248 -3.54 -5.71 15.15
C VAL A 248 -4.52 -4.55 15.21
N ASP A 249 -5.73 -4.75 14.67
CA ASP A 249 -6.81 -3.76 14.82
C ASP A 249 -7.45 -3.89 16.21
N ILE A 250 -6.97 -3.08 17.15
CA ILE A 250 -7.46 -3.04 18.54
C ILE A 250 -8.93 -2.63 18.68
N ASN A 251 -9.54 -2.07 17.62
CA ASN A 251 -10.96 -1.69 17.62
C ASN A 251 -11.88 -2.85 17.20
N ASN A 252 -11.33 -3.95 16.72
CA ASN A 252 -12.14 -5.13 16.39
C ASN A 252 -12.46 -5.92 17.64
N ILE A 253 -13.67 -5.74 18.17
CA ILE A 253 -14.14 -6.35 19.43
C ILE A 253 -14.41 -7.86 19.32
N ASN A 254 -14.48 -8.41 18.12
CA ASN A 254 -14.77 -9.83 17.87
C ASN A 254 -13.50 -10.68 17.78
N LEU A 255 -12.35 -10.03 17.65
CA LEU A 255 -11.04 -10.66 17.57
C LEU A 255 -10.23 -10.42 18.84
N ILE A 256 -9.34 -11.35 19.13
CA ILE A 256 -8.41 -11.28 20.26
C ILE A 256 -7.04 -11.64 19.74
N SER A 257 -6.02 -10.93 20.25
CA SER A 257 -4.62 -11.28 20.06
C SER A 257 -4.12 -12.08 21.24
N ILE A 258 -3.43 -13.19 20.96
CA ILE A 258 -2.73 -13.99 21.98
C ILE A 258 -1.25 -14.07 21.58
N ASP A 259 -0.38 -13.87 22.55
CA ASP A 259 1.06 -13.91 22.35
C ASP A 259 1.52 -15.23 21.72
N PHE A 260 2.36 -15.15 20.71
CA PHE A 260 3.10 -16.29 20.22
C PHE A 260 4.38 -16.44 21.04
N ILE A 261 4.44 -17.42 21.95
CA ILE A 261 5.55 -17.60 22.91
C ILE A 261 6.89 -17.84 22.19
N ASP A 262 6.84 -18.56 21.07
CA ASP A 262 8.04 -18.86 20.29
C ASP A 262 8.41 -17.74 19.28
N SER A 263 7.77 -16.56 19.36
CA SER A 263 8.06 -15.44 18.47
C SER A 263 9.40 -14.79 18.84
N PRO A 264 10.31 -14.61 17.86
CA PRO A 264 11.42 -13.69 18.05
C PRO A 264 10.90 -12.24 18.09
N SER A 265 11.73 -11.35 18.60
CA SER A 265 11.49 -9.90 18.54
C SER A 265 11.86 -9.36 17.16
N PHE A 266 11.09 -8.39 16.68
CA PHE A 266 11.30 -7.68 15.42
C PHE A 266 11.39 -6.19 15.68
N THR A 267 12.37 -5.52 15.10
CA THR A 267 12.46 -4.07 15.22
C THR A 267 11.46 -3.39 14.28
N TYR A 268 10.54 -2.60 14.81
CA TYR A 268 9.58 -1.78 14.06
C TYR A 268 9.99 -0.31 14.09
N GLY A 269 9.87 0.39 12.97
CA GLY A 269 10.30 1.77 12.89
C GLY A 269 9.90 2.47 11.60
N ILE A 270 10.59 3.55 11.30
CA ILE A 270 10.37 4.44 10.17
C ILE A 270 11.53 4.32 9.21
N TYR A 271 11.24 4.00 7.95
CA TYR A 271 12.15 4.24 6.84
C TYR A 271 11.90 5.62 6.27
N TYR A 272 12.96 6.37 6.03
CA TYR A 272 12.88 7.74 5.51
C TYR A 272 14.11 8.08 4.67
N ARG A 273 13.96 9.07 3.78
CA ARG A 273 15.09 9.56 3.00
C ARG A 273 15.96 10.48 3.86
N LYS A 274 17.24 10.46 3.59
CA LYS A 274 18.25 11.30 4.26
C LYS A 274 17.95 12.80 4.20
N ASP A 275 17.27 13.26 3.13
CA ASP A 275 16.87 14.66 2.95
C ASP A 275 15.53 15.02 3.62
N THR A 276 14.88 14.05 4.27
CA THR A 276 13.66 14.30 5.06
C THR A 276 14.00 15.14 6.29
N ASN A 277 13.11 16.07 6.65
CA ASN A 277 13.31 16.95 7.79
C ASN A 277 13.44 16.17 9.11
N GLU A 278 14.63 16.18 9.71
CA GLU A 278 14.94 15.46 10.95
C GLU A 278 14.01 15.82 12.12
N LYS A 279 13.53 17.08 12.19
CA LYS A 279 12.58 17.49 13.23
C LYS A 279 11.27 16.73 13.12
N ILE A 280 10.80 16.47 11.90
CA ILE A 280 9.59 15.69 11.67
C ILE A 280 9.81 14.24 12.12
N ILE A 281 10.94 13.63 11.75
CA ILE A 281 11.27 12.27 12.17
C ILE A 281 11.32 12.16 13.68
N LYS A 282 11.96 13.10 14.36
CA LYS A 282 12.01 13.13 15.84
C LYS A 282 10.62 13.23 16.47
N ILE A 283 9.77 14.12 15.97
CA ILE A 283 8.39 14.26 16.43
C ILE A 283 7.62 12.93 16.27
N LEU A 284 7.75 12.29 15.10
CA LEU A 284 7.11 11.00 14.83
C LEU A 284 7.54 9.91 15.83
N VAL A 285 8.84 9.80 16.08
CA VAL A 285 9.38 8.82 17.02
C VAL A 285 8.89 9.09 18.44
N ASP A 286 8.97 10.34 18.91
CA ASP A 286 8.55 10.74 20.26
C ASP A 286 7.05 10.47 20.51
N GLN A 287 6.21 10.56 19.45
CA GLN A 287 4.78 10.26 19.56
C GLN A 287 4.46 8.75 19.46
N CYS A 288 5.29 7.96 18.78
CA CYS A 288 5.11 6.51 18.70
C CYS A 288 5.52 5.78 19.99
N ILE A 289 6.35 6.39 20.81
CA ILE A 289 6.86 5.78 22.08
C ILE A 289 5.93 6.06 23.27
N LYS A 290 5.04 7.06 23.15
CA LYS A 290 4.01 7.36 24.15
C LYS A 290 2.81 6.43 24.05
#